data_1c966c5014c3e9d2ab8bcd91a868d4df
#
_entry.id   1c966c5014c3e9d2ab8bcd91a868d4df
#
_cell.length_a   1.000
_cell.length_b   1.000
_cell.length_c   1.000
_cell.angle_alpha   90.00
_cell.angle_beta   90.00
_cell.angle_gamma   90.00
#
_symmetry.space_group_name_H-M   'P 1'
#
loop_
_entity.id
_entity.type
_entity.pdbx_description
1 polymer ?
#
loop_
_entity_poly.entity_id
_entity_poly.type
_entity_poly.pdbx_seq_one_letter_code
_entity_poly.pdbx_strand_id
1 'polypeptide(L)'
;MIVNQQTLQGIYVNFKTIFNQQLEVTKTYWEQVATRVPSTTKSNDYKWLGALPTLREWIGERQVKNLSAFSYEVVNKPFEATVAVDRDDIEDDNIGVYKPIIQQLASAAKQHPDELVFTLLKGGFTNKCFDGKPFFSDSHKIGKTTYSNIQDGTEPAWFLLDTTKPVKPLIMQFRRQPEFVALDAPKDSNVFLRKEFLYGVDYRGNAGYGFWMQAFGSKATLDETNFKAARKAMESIKNEYGVPLRITPNLMVVGPSNRDAAETLLHSREISGSTNVLYKAVELLVVPYLD
;
A
#
# COMPACT_ATOMS: atom_id res chain seq x y z
N MET A 1 -23.86 24.77 26.75
CA MET A 1 -24.38 23.39 27.02
C MET A 1 -23.92 22.91 28.41
N ILE A 2 -24.68 22.09 29.16
CA ILE A 2 -24.19 21.55 30.45
C ILE A 2 -23.23 20.39 30.16
N VAL A 3 -22.00 20.48 30.68
CA VAL A 3 -21.02 19.40 30.57
C VAL A 3 -21.32 18.30 31.56
N ASN A 4 -21.95 17.23 31.10
CA ASN A 4 -22.22 16.03 31.85
C ASN A 4 -22.00 14.77 30.99
N GLN A 5 -22.02 13.61 31.57
CA GLN A 5 -21.73 12.35 30.87
C GLN A 5 -22.67 12.09 29.69
N GLN A 6 -23.94 12.44 29.79
CA GLN A 6 -24.91 12.28 28.69
C GLN A 6 -24.62 13.18 27.50
N THR A 7 -24.28 14.44 27.76
CA THR A 7 -23.88 15.42 26.73
C THR A 7 -22.61 14.98 26.02
N LEU A 8 -21.58 14.57 26.78
CA LEU A 8 -20.31 14.10 26.23
C LEU A 8 -20.49 12.83 25.39
N GLN A 9 -21.34 11.90 25.83
CA GLN A 9 -21.70 10.73 25.04
C GLN A 9 -22.40 11.13 23.72
N GLY A 10 -23.26 12.13 23.73
CA GLY A 10 -23.88 12.67 22.51
C GLY A 10 -22.84 13.24 21.54
N ILE A 11 -21.86 14.00 22.05
CA ILE A 11 -20.76 14.55 21.27
C ILE A 11 -19.91 13.42 20.66
N TYR A 12 -19.54 12.42 21.47
CA TYR A 12 -18.80 11.25 20.98
C TYR A 12 -19.51 10.53 19.83
N VAL A 13 -20.81 10.28 19.98
CA VAL A 13 -21.62 9.60 18.94
C VAL A 13 -21.65 10.45 17.65
N ASN A 14 -21.82 11.78 17.79
CA ASN A 14 -21.81 12.69 16.65
C ASN A 14 -20.46 12.69 15.94
N PHE A 15 -19.36 12.88 16.67
CA PHE A 15 -18.01 12.86 16.10
C PHE A 15 -17.65 11.51 15.48
N LYS A 16 -18.01 10.40 16.12
CA LYS A 16 -17.83 9.06 15.56
C LYS A 16 -18.61 8.86 14.25
N THR A 17 -19.81 9.42 14.17
CA THR A 17 -20.61 9.37 12.94
C THR A 17 -19.94 10.17 11.82
N ILE A 18 -19.49 11.40 12.08
CA ILE A 18 -18.75 12.24 11.13
C ILE A 18 -17.47 11.54 10.67
N PHE A 19 -16.72 10.97 11.62
CA PHE A 19 -15.49 10.22 11.34
C PHE A 19 -15.76 9.04 10.40
N ASN A 20 -16.74 8.20 10.71
CA ASN A 20 -17.06 7.02 9.91
C ASN A 20 -17.53 7.39 8.50
N GLN A 21 -18.40 8.41 8.37
CA GLN A 21 -18.85 8.90 7.06
C GLN A 21 -17.67 9.38 6.21
N GLN A 22 -16.74 10.13 6.79
CA GLN A 22 -15.56 10.61 6.07
C GLN A 22 -14.61 9.47 5.72
N LEU A 23 -14.42 8.50 6.61
CA LEU A 23 -13.58 7.32 6.37
C LEU A 23 -14.08 6.52 5.15
N GLU A 24 -15.40 6.40 4.97
CA GLU A 24 -15.99 5.67 3.83
C GLU A 24 -15.78 6.37 2.49
N VAL A 25 -15.93 7.71 2.44
CA VAL A 25 -15.83 8.47 1.19
C VAL A 25 -14.39 8.80 0.78
N THR A 26 -13.44 8.68 1.70
CA THR A 26 -12.03 8.98 1.42
C THR A 26 -11.43 7.90 0.53
N LYS A 27 -10.92 8.33 -0.63
CA LYS A 27 -10.27 7.44 -1.60
C LYS A 27 -8.84 7.12 -1.19
N THR A 28 -8.39 5.91 -1.54
CA THR A 28 -7.03 5.41 -1.33
C THR A 28 -6.48 4.80 -2.62
N TYR A 29 -5.18 4.73 -2.74
CA TYR A 29 -4.47 4.16 -3.89
C TYR A 29 -3.91 2.76 -3.61
N TRP A 30 -3.56 2.46 -2.36
CA TRP A 30 -2.86 1.23 -1.98
C TRP A 30 -3.62 -0.05 -2.35
N GLU A 31 -4.95 -0.01 -2.34
CA GLU A 31 -5.78 -1.18 -2.68
C GLU A 31 -5.61 -1.65 -4.13
N GLN A 32 -5.10 -0.77 -5.02
CA GLN A 32 -4.79 -1.15 -6.40
C GLN A 32 -3.52 -1.99 -6.51
N VAL A 33 -2.54 -1.79 -5.62
CA VAL A 33 -1.20 -2.38 -5.70
C VAL A 33 -0.89 -3.40 -4.61
N ALA A 34 -1.66 -3.41 -3.52
CA ALA A 34 -1.44 -4.28 -2.37
C ALA A 34 -2.65 -5.16 -2.06
N THR A 35 -2.36 -6.37 -1.57
CA THR A 35 -3.37 -7.27 -1.00
C THR A 35 -3.57 -6.96 0.47
N ARG A 36 -4.83 -6.82 0.87
CA ARG A 36 -5.19 -6.67 2.28
C ARG A 36 -5.11 -8.00 3.00
N VAL A 37 -4.32 -8.08 4.07
CA VAL A 37 -4.16 -9.28 4.88
C VAL A 37 -4.51 -9.00 6.34
N PRO A 38 -5.44 -9.76 6.96
CA PRO A 38 -5.67 -9.65 8.38
C PRO A 38 -4.50 -10.23 9.18
N SER A 39 -4.21 -9.65 10.34
CA SER A 39 -3.21 -10.12 11.28
C SER A 39 -3.82 -10.34 12.66
N THR A 40 -3.44 -11.41 13.33
CA THR A 40 -3.89 -11.73 14.69
C THR A 40 -2.77 -11.68 15.73
N THR A 41 -1.53 -11.53 15.29
CA THR A 41 -0.33 -11.60 16.11
C THR A 41 0.49 -10.30 16.03
N LYS A 42 1.61 -10.24 16.78
CA LYS A 42 2.55 -9.11 16.72
C LYS A 42 3.12 -8.92 15.31
N SER A 43 3.36 -10.01 14.60
CA SER A 43 3.90 -10.06 13.25
C SER A 43 3.32 -11.23 12.48
N ASN A 44 3.29 -11.14 11.15
CA ASN A 44 2.96 -12.26 10.28
C ASN A 44 4.21 -12.71 9.53
N ASP A 45 4.44 -14.05 9.50
CA ASP A 45 5.49 -14.66 8.68
C ASP A 45 4.87 -15.19 7.37
N TYR A 46 5.35 -14.67 6.24
CA TYR A 46 4.86 -14.98 4.90
C TYR A 46 5.68 -16.07 4.21
N LYS A 47 5.92 -17.21 4.88
CA LYS A 47 6.70 -18.36 4.38
C LYS A 47 6.25 -18.87 3.02
N TRP A 48 4.95 -18.74 2.71
CA TRP A 48 4.36 -19.20 1.45
C TRP A 48 4.81 -18.38 0.22
N LEU A 49 5.41 -17.19 0.38
CA LEU A 49 5.96 -16.41 -0.73
C LEU A 49 7.10 -17.17 -1.46
N GLY A 50 7.83 -18.01 -0.77
CA GLY A 50 8.90 -18.84 -1.36
C GLY A 50 8.41 -20.05 -2.14
N ALA A 51 7.11 -20.38 -2.09
CA ALA A 51 6.58 -21.61 -2.67
C ALA A 51 5.45 -21.35 -3.66
N LEU A 52 5.80 -20.98 -4.89
CA LEU A 52 4.82 -20.92 -5.98
C LEU A 52 4.37 -22.34 -6.35
N PRO A 53 3.11 -22.73 -6.08
CA PRO A 53 2.60 -24.03 -6.50
C PRO A 53 2.44 -24.04 -8.02
N THR A 54 3.06 -25.03 -8.67
CA THR A 54 2.92 -25.25 -10.11
C THR A 54 2.47 -26.68 -10.37
N LEU A 55 1.56 -26.87 -11.32
CA LEU A 55 1.16 -28.18 -11.75
C LEU A 55 2.27 -28.80 -12.62
N ARG A 56 2.53 -30.07 -12.41
CA ARG A 56 3.39 -30.94 -13.24
C ARG A 56 2.67 -32.22 -13.53
N GLU A 57 3.10 -32.92 -14.55
CA GLU A 57 2.65 -34.29 -14.77
C GLU A 57 2.98 -35.14 -13.55
N TRP A 58 2.03 -35.97 -13.10
CA TRP A 58 2.22 -36.82 -11.94
C TRP A 58 2.90 -38.14 -12.39
N ILE A 59 4.23 -38.13 -12.35
CA ILE A 59 5.04 -39.29 -12.60
C ILE A 59 5.78 -39.62 -11.30
N GLY A 60 5.52 -40.80 -10.73
CA GLY A 60 6.11 -41.25 -9.46
C GLY A 60 5.45 -40.62 -8.22
N GLU A 61 6.24 -40.30 -7.19
CA GLU A 61 5.74 -39.76 -5.94
C GLU A 61 5.41 -38.26 -6.02
N ARG A 62 4.49 -37.79 -5.15
CA ARG A 62 4.19 -36.34 -5.00
C ARG A 62 5.41 -35.62 -4.43
N GLN A 63 5.82 -34.55 -5.08
CA GLN A 63 6.85 -33.65 -4.53
C GLN A 63 6.22 -32.58 -3.63
N VAL A 64 6.61 -32.61 -2.36
CA VAL A 64 6.19 -31.61 -1.38
C VAL A 64 7.26 -30.53 -1.33
N LYS A 65 6.89 -29.28 -1.64
CA LYS A 65 7.78 -28.12 -1.44
C LYS A 65 7.82 -27.76 0.05
N ASN A 66 9.01 -27.67 0.61
CA ASN A 66 9.19 -27.27 1.99
C ASN A 66 9.04 -25.74 2.13
N LEU A 67 7.98 -25.29 2.81
CA LEU A 67 7.70 -23.88 3.07
C LEU A 67 8.64 -23.25 4.11
N SER A 68 9.38 -24.06 4.88
CA SER A 68 10.23 -23.57 5.97
C SER A 68 11.55 -22.94 5.51
N ALA A 69 11.89 -23.03 4.22
CA ALA A 69 13.14 -22.49 3.68
C ALA A 69 13.16 -20.95 3.58
N PHE A 70 11.99 -20.32 3.63
CA PHE A 70 11.86 -18.87 3.49
C PHE A 70 11.16 -18.29 4.71
N SER A 71 11.67 -17.18 5.23
CA SER A 71 11.04 -16.41 6.30
C SER A 71 11.02 -14.95 5.86
N TYR A 72 9.82 -14.39 5.76
CA TYR A 72 9.61 -12.98 5.51
C TYR A 72 8.56 -12.45 6.49
N GLU A 73 9.06 -11.78 7.51
CA GLU A 73 8.26 -11.29 8.61
C GLU A 73 7.87 -9.82 8.43
N VAL A 74 6.60 -9.50 8.58
CA VAL A 74 6.09 -8.13 8.64
C VAL A 74 5.54 -7.85 10.04
N VAL A 75 6.21 -6.96 10.76
CA VAL A 75 5.88 -6.59 12.14
C VAL A 75 4.84 -5.47 12.14
N ASN A 76 3.73 -5.65 12.87
CA ASN A 76 2.70 -4.63 13.03
C ASN A 76 3.18 -3.45 13.89
N LYS A 77 2.99 -2.23 13.40
CA LYS A 77 3.29 -0.98 14.11
C LYS A 77 2.01 -0.30 14.55
N PRO A 78 1.95 0.29 15.76
CA PRO A 78 0.83 1.13 16.18
C PRO A 78 0.95 2.52 15.56
N PHE A 79 -0.19 3.10 15.20
CA PHE A 79 -0.31 4.48 14.71
C PHE A 79 -1.49 5.13 15.40
N GLU A 80 -1.37 6.41 15.72
CA GLU A 80 -2.42 7.18 16.38
C GLU A 80 -2.41 8.64 15.91
N ALA A 81 -3.54 9.31 16.06
CA ALA A 81 -3.67 10.74 15.98
C ALA A 81 -4.78 11.20 16.91
N THR A 82 -4.57 12.31 17.62
CA THR A 82 -5.45 12.79 18.68
C THR A 82 -5.75 14.28 18.48
N VAL A 83 -6.99 14.67 18.75
CA VAL A 83 -7.51 16.03 18.73
C VAL A 83 -8.04 16.38 20.12
N ALA A 84 -7.67 17.56 20.64
CA ALA A 84 -8.22 18.10 21.86
C ALA A 84 -9.42 19.01 21.54
N VAL A 85 -10.46 18.91 22.36
CA VAL A 85 -11.65 19.77 22.35
C VAL A 85 -11.72 20.50 23.67
N ASP A 86 -11.70 21.85 23.63
CA ASP A 86 -11.75 22.65 24.82
C ASP A 86 -13.11 22.49 25.52
N ARG A 87 -13.08 22.47 26.84
CA ARG A 87 -14.28 22.36 27.67
C ARG A 87 -15.18 23.58 27.51
N ASP A 88 -14.60 24.79 27.42
CA ASP A 88 -15.34 26.01 27.30
C ASP A 88 -16.13 26.05 25.98
N ASP A 89 -15.56 25.50 24.86
CA ASP A 89 -16.27 25.35 23.58
C ASP A 89 -17.50 24.43 23.70
N ILE A 90 -17.45 23.41 24.57
CA ILE A 90 -18.60 22.54 24.82
C ILE A 90 -19.64 23.30 25.67
N GLU A 91 -19.22 24.05 26.70
CA GLU A 91 -20.13 24.84 27.55
C GLU A 91 -20.85 25.90 26.71
N ASP A 92 -20.17 26.52 25.76
CA ASP A 92 -20.68 27.58 24.89
C ASP A 92 -21.42 27.02 23.64
N ASP A 93 -21.55 25.70 23.51
CA ASP A 93 -22.19 25.02 22.37
C ASP A 93 -21.49 25.27 21.01
N ASN A 94 -20.17 25.49 21.04
CA ASN A 94 -19.33 25.81 19.87
C ASN A 94 -18.69 24.53 19.24
N ILE A 95 -19.28 23.37 19.44
CA ILE A 95 -18.72 22.07 18.98
C ILE A 95 -18.68 21.92 17.45
N GLY A 96 -19.45 22.74 16.73
CA GLY A 96 -19.50 22.69 15.25
C GLY A 96 -18.17 23.01 14.58
N VAL A 97 -17.28 23.77 15.22
CA VAL A 97 -15.95 24.14 14.73
C VAL A 97 -15.02 22.93 14.62
N TYR A 98 -15.27 21.86 15.35
CA TYR A 98 -14.46 20.62 15.34
C TYR A 98 -14.82 19.67 14.21
N LYS A 99 -15.98 19.81 13.54
CA LYS A 99 -16.39 18.93 12.45
C LYS A 99 -15.33 18.80 11.34
N PRO A 100 -14.74 19.87 10.79
CA PRO A 100 -13.69 19.77 9.78
C PRO A 100 -12.44 19.04 10.28
N ILE A 101 -12.10 19.21 11.56
CA ILE A 101 -10.92 18.59 12.18
C ILE A 101 -11.14 17.07 12.31
N ILE A 102 -12.33 16.64 12.73
CA ILE A 102 -12.69 15.21 12.80
C ILE A 102 -12.73 14.57 11.40
N GLN A 103 -13.22 15.31 10.39
CA GLN A 103 -13.17 14.85 9.00
C GLN A 103 -11.73 14.69 8.51
N GLN A 104 -10.85 15.67 8.82
CA GLN A 104 -9.43 15.58 8.46
C GLN A 104 -8.74 14.40 9.17
N LEU A 105 -9.04 14.15 10.45
CA LEU A 105 -8.55 13.01 11.20
C LEU A 105 -8.93 11.67 10.53
N ALA A 106 -10.19 11.55 10.10
CA ALA A 106 -10.67 10.37 9.40
C ALA A 106 -9.97 10.19 8.03
N SER A 107 -9.81 11.28 7.27
CA SER A 107 -9.11 11.24 5.99
C SER A 107 -7.65 10.83 6.15
N ALA A 108 -6.94 11.39 7.13
CA ALA A 108 -5.56 11.03 7.45
C ALA A 108 -5.44 9.53 7.82
N ALA A 109 -6.32 9.04 8.70
CA ALA A 109 -6.33 7.63 9.10
C ALA A 109 -6.58 6.67 7.92
N LYS A 110 -7.45 7.06 6.97
CA LYS A 110 -7.75 6.28 5.77
C LYS A 110 -6.61 6.27 4.77
N GLN A 111 -5.89 7.39 4.61
CA GLN A 111 -4.82 7.58 3.64
C GLN A 111 -3.44 7.11 4.13
N HIS A 112 -3.20 7.01 5.43
CA HIS A 112 -1.91 6.58 5.96
C HIS A 112 -1.40 5.21 5.42
N PRO A 113 -2.25 4.20 5.13
CA PRO A 113 -1.81 3.00 4.44
C PRO A 113 -1.20 3.26 3.05
N ASP A 114 -1.63 4.33 2.32
CA ASP A 114 -0.99 4.73 1.06
C ASP A 114 0.47 5.12 1.29
N GLU A 115 0.73 5.94 2.31
CA GLU A 115 2.08 6.33 2.70
C GLU A 115 2.97 5.11 2.98
N LEU A 116 2.47 4.15 3.78
CA LEU A 116 3.23 2.94 4.11
C LEU A 116 3.54 2.09 2.87
N VAL A 117 2.54 1.88 2.01
CA VAL A 117 2.67 1.00 0.83
C VAL A 117 3.57 1.64 -0.24
N PHE A 118 3.41 2.93 -0.54
CA PHE A 118 4.21 3.57 -1.58
C PHE A 118 5.62 3.95 -1.10
N THR A 119 5.82 4.24 0.18
CA THR A 119 7.16 4.35 0.78
C THR A 119 7.89 3.00 0.70
N LEU A 120 7.19 1.89 0.97
CA LEU A 120 7.75 0.56 0.81
C LEU A 120 8.11 0.29 -0.65
N LEU A 121 7.24 0.61 -1.61
CA LEU A 121 7.49 0.44 -3.05
C LEU A 121 8.72 1.24 -3.49
N LYS A 122 8.81 2.51 -3.13
CA LYS A 122 9.98 3.38 -3.38
C LYS A 122 11.27 2.81 -2.77
N GLY A 123 11.19 2.22 -1.57
CA GLY A 123 12.30 1.56 -0.89
C GLY A 123 12.70 0.21 -1.49
N GLY A 124 11.97 -0.30 -2.49
CA GLY A 124 12.19 -1.64 -3.06
C GLY A 124 13.53 -1.85 -3.73
N PHE A 125 14.24 -0.78 -4.09
CA PHE A 125 15.59 -0.84 -4.66
C PHE A 125 16.67 -1.22 -3.61
N THR A 126 16.36 -1.11 -2.33
CA THR A 126 17.29 -1.39 -1.22
C THR A 126 16.76 -2.38 -0.21
N ASN A 127 15.45 -2.36 0.05
CA ASN A 127 14.82 -3.19 1.06
C ASN A 127 14.65 -4.63 0.56
N LYS A 128 15.04 -5.58 1.40
CA LYS A 128 14.99 -7.01 1.07
C LYS A 128 13.56 -7.56 1.11
N CYS A 129 13.28 -8.48 0.19
CA CYS A 129 12.06 -9.28 0.17
C CYS A 129 12.32 -10.74 0.63
N PHE A 130 11.37 -11.62 0.41
CA PHE A 130 11.36 -12.99 0.93
C PHE A 130 12.54 -13.88 0.48
N ASP A 131 13.20 -13.57 -0.63
CA ASP A 131 14.38 -14.31 -1.11
C ASP A 131 15.71 -13.72 -0.63
N GLY A 132 15.66 -12.71 0.26
CA GLY A 132 16.82 -12.05 0.84
C GLY A 132 17.52 -11.03 -0.06
N LYS A 133 17.01 -10.83 -1.29
CA LYS A 133 17.46 -9.79 -2.22
C LYS A 133 16.61 -8.52 -2.07
N PRO A 134 17.08 -7.35 -2.55
CA PRO A 134 16.21 -6.20 -2.75
C PRO A 134 14.98 -6.59 -3.57
N PHE A 135 13.83 -5.96 -3.31
CA PHE A 135 12.60 -6.28 -4.04
C PHE A 135 12.72 -6.01 -5.54
N PHE A 136 13.46 -4.98 -5.92
CA PHE A 136 13.93 -4.77 -7.29
C PHE A 136 15.42 -5.11 -7.35
N SER A 137 15.77 -6.13 -8.11
CA SER A 137 17.13 -6.67 -8.18
C SER A 137 17.37 -7.33 -9.54
N ASP A 138 18.62 -7.38 -9.94
CA ASP A 138 19.11 -8.08 -11.14
C ASP A 138 19.41 -9.57 -10.89
N SER A 139 19.26 -10.04 -9.65
CA SER A 139 19.81 -11.32 -9.20
C SER A 139 18.80 -12.23 -8.49
N HIS A 140 17.50 -12.09 -8.76
CA HIS A 140 16.47 -13.02 -8.29
C HIS A 140 16.60 -14.38 -8.92
N LYS A 141 16.34 -15.46 -8.17
CA LYS A 141 16.46 -16.82 -8.68
C LYS A 141 15.14 -17.58 -8.61
N ILE A 142 14.81 -18.27 -9.71
CA ILE A 142 13.79 -19.31 -9.76
C ILE A 142 14.47 -20.58 -10.27
N GLY A 143 14.62 -21.56 -9.39
CA GLY A 143 15.43 -22.74 -9.70
C GLY A 143 16.89 -22.38 -10.00
N LYS A 144 17.36 -22.69 -11.21
CA LYS A 144 18.72 -22.38 -11.68
C LYS A 144 18.81 -21.08 -12.48
N THR A 145 17.69 -20.47 -12.84
CA THR A 145 17.63 -19.28 -13.70
C THR A 145 17.61 -18.01 -12.87
N THR A 146 18.41 -17.03 -13.29
CA THR A 146 18.44 -15.70 -12.71
C THR A 146 17.57 -14.76 -13.54
N TYR A 147 16.78 -13.92 -12.85
CA TYR A 147 15.88 -12.92 -13.44
C TYR A 147 16.18 -11.55 -12.85
N SER A 148 16.01 -10.53 -13.69
CA SER A 148 16.08 -9.12 -13.30
C SER A 148 14.69 -8.50 -13.38
N ASN A 149 14.31 -7.74 -12.35
CA ASN A 149 13.12 -6.90 -12.34
C ASN A 149 13.46 -5.42 -12.06
N ILE A 150 14.65 -5.01 -12.47
CA ILE A 150 15.17 -3.66 -12.28
C ILE A 150 15.77 -3.11 -13.58
N GLN A 151 15.63 -1.81 -13.78
CA GLN A 151 16.44 -0.99 -14.67
C GLN A 151 17.10 0.13 -13.87
N ASP A 152 18.43 0.18 -13.90
CA ASP A 152 19.20 1.22 -13.25
C ASP A 152 19.11 2.55 -13.99
N GLY A 153 19.35 3.64 -13.27
CA GLY A 153 19.34 4.99 -13.80
C GLY A 153 19.34 6.02 -12.68
N THR A 154 19.19 7.28 -13.06
CA THR A 154 19.17 8.43 -12.14
C THR A 154 17.87 9.24 -12.23
N GLU A 155 16.97 8.83 -13.11
CA GLU A 155 15.69 9.49 -13.32
C GLU A 155 14.68 9.13 -12.19
N PRO A 156 13.61 9.92 -12.03
CA PRO A 156 12.54 9.58 -11.11
C PRO A 156 12.01 8.17 -11.38
N ALA A 157 11.84 7.39 -10.29
CA ALA A 157 11.45 6.00 -10.42
C ALA A 157 10.03 5.84 -10.97
N TRP A 158 9.85 4.82 -11.80
CA TRP A 158 8.56 4.33 -12.26
C TRP A 158 8.46 2.82 -12.11
N PHE A 159 7.25 2.33 -11.97
CA PHE A 159 7.01 0.93 -11.65
C PHE A 159 5.97 0.34 -12.59
N LEU A 160 6.18 -0.91 -12.98
CA LEU A 160 5.24 -1.69 -13.78
C LEU A 160 4.81 -2.90 -12.96
N LEU A 161 3.50 -3.09 -12.77
CA LEU A 161 2.95 -4.07 -11.84
C LEU A 161 1.95 -5.01 -12.56
N ASP A 162 1.96 -6.28 -12.17
CA ASP A 162 0.87 -7.22 -12.43
C ASP A 162 0.00 -7.34 -11.16
N THR A 163 -1.14 -6.68 -11.16
CA THR A 163 -2.11 -6.71 -10.07
C THR A 163 -3.30 -7.64 -10.34
N THR A 164 -3.22 -8.45 -11.41
CA THR A 164 -4.29 -9.38 -11.82
C THR A 164 -4.33 -10.67 -11.01
N LYS A 165 -3.26 -10.97 -10.29
CA LYS A 165 -3.13 -12.21 -9.52
C LYS A 165 -3.85 -12.11 -8.16
N PRO A 166 -4.24 -13.25 -7.54
CA PRO A 166 -4.90 -13.27 -6.23
C PRO A 166 -4.12 -12.55 -5.12
N VAL A 167 -2.78 -12.63 -5.18
CA VAL A 167 -1.88 -11.85 -4.32
C VAL A 167 -1.20 -10.82 -5.19
N LYS A 168 -1.39 -9.55 -4.85
CA LYS A 168 -0.76 -8.40 -5.52
C LYS A 168 0.72 -8.28 -5.13
N PRO A 169 1.51 -7.47 -5.87
CA PRO A 169 2.95 -7.29 -5.62
C PRO A 169 3.31 -6.84 -4.21
N LEU A 170 2.39 -6.12 -3.55
CA LEU A 170 2.57 -5.63 -2.18
C LEU A 170 1.49 -6.21 -1.26
N ILE A 171 1.73 -6.12 0.04
CA ILE A 171 0.84 -6.57 1.10
C ILE A 171 0.61 -5.39 2.05
N MET A 172 -0.65 -5.13 2.41
CA MET A 172 -0.99 -4.27 3.54
C MET A 172 -1.69 -5.12 4.60
N GLN A 173 -1.03 -5.31 5.74
CA GLN A 173 -1.60 -6.08 6.84
C GLN A 173 -2.18 -5.17 7.91
N PHE A 174 -3.36 -5.55 8.41
CA PHE A 174 -4.03 -4.88 9.51
C PHE A 174 -4.20 -5.83 10.70
N ARG A 175 -3.65 -5.45 11.84
CA ARG A 175 -3.90 -6.10 13.14
C ARG A 175 -5.16 -5.53 13.78
N ARG A 176 -5.37 -4.21 13.63
CA ARG A 176 -6.57 -3.48 14.04
C ARG A 176 -6.84 -2.39 13.00
N GLN A 177 -8.10 -2.26 12.60
CA GLN A 177 -8.54 -1.20 11.71
C GLN A 177 -8.55 0.15 12.43
N PRO A 178 -8.51 1.29 11.71
CA PRO A 178 -8.72 2.60 12.31
C PRO A 178 -10.04 2.63 13.09
N GLU A 179 -9.95 2.96 14.37
CA GLU A 179 -11.08 3.04 15.27
C GLU A 179 -11.08 4.39 16.00
N PHE A 180 -12.24 5.06 16.00
CA PHE A 180 -12.42 6.31 16.73
C PHE A 180 -12.58 6.05 18.22
N VAL A 181 -11.73 6.67 19.02
CA VAL A 181 -11.65 6.51 20.47
C VAL A 181 -11.74 7.87 21.16
N ALA A 182 -12.15 7.89 22.42
CA ALA A 182 -12.22 9.10 23.23
C ALA A 182 -11.68 8.88 24.63
N LEU A 183 -11.17 9.96 25.23
CA LEU A 183 -10.91 10.14 26.64
C LEU A 183 -11.65 11.39 27.06
N ASP A 184 -12.93 11.23 27.39
CA ASP A 184 -13.91 12.31 27.56
C ASP A 184 -14.79 12.18 28.81
N ALA A 185 -14.38 11.40 29.81
CA ALA A 185 -15.08 11.38 31.07
C ALA A 185 -14.81 12.67 31.88
N PRO A 186 -15.81 13.27 32.55
CA PRO A 186 -15.67 14.53 33.30
C PRO A 186 -14.58 14.52 34.38
N LYS A 187 -14.19 13.32 34.86
CA LYS A 187 -13.18 13.13 35.91
C LYS A 187 -11.80 12.71 35.37
N ASP A 188 -11.64 12.66 34.07
CA ASP A 188 -10.36 12.29 33.46
C ASP A 188 -9.28 13.33 33.76
N SER A 189 -8.03 12.89 33.86
CA SER A 189 -6.89 13.72 34.23
C SER A 189 -6.64 14.88 33.25
N ASN A 190 -6.87 14.67 31.95
CA ASN A 190 -6.77 15.71 30.91
C ASN A 190 -7.81 16.83 31.12
N VAL A 191 -9.04 16.49 31.51
CA VAL A 191 -10.08 17.49 31.82
C VAL A 191 -9.70 18.29 33.06
N PHE A 192 -9.23 17.62 34.12
CA PHE A 192 -8.80 18.29 35.35
C PHE A 192 -7.57 19.17 35.17
N LEU A 193 -6.57 18.70 34.41
CA LEU A 193 -5.29 19.39 34.28
C LEU A 193 -5.26 20.45 33.15
N ARG A 194 -6.02 20.23 32.07
CA ARG A 194 -5.93 21.02 30.84
C ARG A 194 -7.24 21.58 30.33
N LYS A 195 -8.39 21.25 30.94
CA LYS A 195 -9.74 21.61 30.48
C LYS A 195 -10.07 21.04 29.08
N GLU A 196 -9.49 19.89 28.71
CA GLU A 196 -9.60 19.32 27.37
C GLU A 196 -10.24 17.93 27.40
N PHE A 197 -11.12 17.67 26.45
CA PHE A 197 -11.60 16.32 26.09
C PHE A 197 -10.82 15.84 24.87
N LEU A 198 -10.37 14.58 24.89
CA LEU A 198 -9.54 14.01 23.83
C LEU A 198 -10.32 13.05 22.96
N TYR A 199 -10.26 13.26 21.66
CA TYR A 199 -10.82 12.38 20.64
C TYR A 199 -9.73 11.99 19.67
N GLY A 200 -9.67 10.72 19.31
CA GLY A 200 -8.57 10.25 18.48
C GLY A 200 -8.93 9.06 17.62
N VAL A 201 -7.97 8.66 16.82
CA VAL A 201 -8.00 7.41 16.07
C VAL A 201 -6.72 6.66 16.35
N ASP A 202 -6.85 5.36 16.51
CA ASP A 202 -5.69 4.49 16.48
C ASP A 202 -5.93 3.29 15.56
N TYR A 203 -4.87 2.76 15.01
CA TYR A 203 -4.87 1.51 14.29
C TYR A 203 -3.51 0.81 14.39
N ARG A 204 -3.45 -0.45 13.98
CA ARG A 204 -2.23 -1.22 14.00
C ARG A 204 -2.09 -2.04 12.75
N GLY A 205 -0.97 -1.86 12.02
CA GLY A 205 -0.71 -2.53 10.75
C GLY A 205 0.70 -2.28 10.27
N ASN A 206 1.02 -2.78 9.07
CA ASN A 206 2.23 -2.44 8.33
C ASN A 206 2.14 -2.94 6.89
N ALA A 207 3.00 -2.41 6.01
CA ALA A 207 3.14 -2.87 4.64
C ALA A 207 4.30 -3.87 4.50
N GLY A 208 4.22 -4.77 3.53
CA GLY A 208 5.23 -5.75 3.19
C GLY A 208 5.27 -6.04 1.69
N TYR A 209 6.36 -6.67 1.24
CA TYR A 209 6.49 -7.13 -0.14
C TYR A 209 5.76 -8.46 -0.33
N GLY A 210 5.10 -8.60 -1.48
CA GLY A 210 4.58 -9.85 -2.00
C GLY A 210 5.57 -10.51 -2.97
N PHE A 211 5.08 -10.91 -4.15
CA PHE A 211 5.89 -11.57 -5.16
C PHE A 211 6.64 -10.55 -6.02
N TRP A 212 7.99 -10.56 -5.96
CA TRP A 212 8.85 -9.68 -6.78
C TRP A 212 8.64 -9.85 -8.29
N MET A 213 8.30 -11.08 -8.76
CA MET A 213 8.08 -11.35 -10.19
C MET A 213 6.86 -10.61 -10.77
N GLN A 214 5.98 -10.09 -9.94
CA GLN A 214 4.81 -9.30 -10.35
C GLN A 214 5.10 -7.79 -10.41
N ALA A 215 6.34 -7.37 -10.14
CA ALA A 215 6.73 -5.97 -10.11
C ALA A 215 8.04 -5.76 -10.83
N PHE A 216 8.15 -4.62 -11.51
CA PHE A 216 9.37 -4.14 -12.13
C PHE A 216 9.59 -2.68 -11.71
N GLY A 217 10.79 -2.34 -11.25
CA GLY A 217 11.17 -0.98 -10.88
C GLY A 217 12.23 -0.43 -11.83
N SER A 218 12.04 0.78 -12.30
CA SER A 218 12.99 1.44 -13.20
C SER A 218 13.33 2.84 -12.71
N LYS A 219 14.60 3.18 -12.83
CA LYS A 219 15.13 4.54 -12.71
C LYS A 219 15.73 5.05 -14.04
N ALA A 220 15.52 4.31 -15.12
CA ALA A 220 15.81 4.79 -16.47
C ALA A 220 14.71 5.75 -16.94
N THR A 221 15.02 6.57 -17.95
CA THR A 221 14.05 7.46 -18.59
C THR A 221 12.77 6.70 -18.96
N LEU A 222 11.61 7.27 -18.63
CA LEU A 222 10.33 6.68 -19.00
C LEU A 222 10.04 6.97 -20.47
N ASP A 223 10.39 6.01 -21.33
CA ASP A 223 10.16 6.04 -22.77
C ASP A 223 9.64 4.70 -23.29
N GLU A 224 9.31 4.64 -24.58
CA GLU A 224 8.78 3.45 -25.25
C GLU A 224 9.75 2.26 -25.15
N THR A 225 11.06 2.50 -25.32
CA THR A 225 12.09 1.47 -25.33
C THR A 225 12.23 0.82 -23.97
N ASN A 226 12.37 1.62 -22.92
CA ASN A 226 12.52 1.16 -21.55
C ASN A 226 11.24 0.48 -21.03
N PHE A 227 10.06 1.03 -21.38
CA PHE A 227 8.79 0.39 -21.06
C PHE A 227 8.66 -1.01 -21.70
N LYS A 228 8.95 -1.13 -23.01
CA LYS A 228 8.89 -2.42 -23.70
C LYS A 228 9.89 -3.43 -23.11
N ALA A 229 11.08 -2.99 -22.76
CA ALA A 229 12.10 -3.83 -22.12
C ALA A 229 11.62 -4.35 -20.75
N ALA A 230 11.07 -3.48 -19.91
CA ALA A 230 10.51 -3.84 -18.61
C ALA A 230 9.36 -4.85 -18.74
N ARG A 231 8.40 -4.58 -19.64
CA ARG A 231 7.27 -5.48 -19.90
C ARG A 231 7.75 -6.85 -20.38
N LYS A 232 8.68 -6.89 -21.35
CA LYS A 232 9.27 -8.14 -21.84
C LYS A 232 9.97 -8.92 -20.73
N ALA A 233 10.73 -8.25 -19.85
CA ALA A 233 11.39 -8.88 -18.72
C ALA A 233 10.39 -9.60 -17.82
N MET A 234 9.29 -8.94 -17.45
CA MET A 234 8.23 -9.54 -16.62
C MET A 234 7.52 -10.71 -17.30
N GLU A 235 7.10 -10.55 -18.55
CA GLU A 235 6.38 -11.57 -19.33
C GLU A 235 7.22 -12.82 -19.61
N SER A 236 8.56 -12.70 -19.62
CA SER A 236 9.49 -13.80 -19.90
C SER A 236 9.79 -14.68 -18.69
N ILE A 237 9.31 -14.33 -17.50
CA ILE A 237 9.59 -15.09 -16.26
C ILE A 237 8.94 -16.47 -16.32
N LYS A 238 9.74 -17.52 -16.04
CA LYS A 238 9.32 -18.91 -16.04
C LYS A 238 9.53 -19.53 -14.66
N ASN A 239 8.78 -20.58 -14.37
CA ASN A 239 9.00 -21.39 -13.17
C ASN A 239 10.26 -22.28 -13.32
N GLU A 240 10.57 -23.04 -12.27
CA GLU A 240 11.71 -23.96 -12.24
C GLU A 240 11.68 -25.08 -13.31
N TYR A 241 10.51 -25.35 -13.90
CA TYR A 241 10.30 -26.33 -14.98
C TYR A 241 10.31 -25.70 -16.38
N GLY A 242 10.61 -24.39 -16.50
CA GLY A 242 10.63 -23.66 -17.77
C GLY A 242 9.26 -23.23 -18.29
N VAL A 243 8.19 -23.41 -17.50
CA VAL A 243 6.84 -22.99 -17.87
C VAL A 243 6.63 -21.51 -17.53
N PRO A 244 6.10 -20.67 -18.45
CA PRO A 244 5.83 -19.26 -18.18
C PRO A 244 4.91 -19.07 -16.98
N LEU A 245 5.24 -18.12 -16.09
CA LEU A 245 4.42 -17.75 -14.93
C LEU A 245 3.17 -16.93 -15.32
N ARG A 246 3.05 -16.54 -16.60
CA ARG A 246 1.96 -15.72 -17.12
C ARG A 246 1.81 -14.42 -16.34
N ILE A 247 2.93 -13.76 -16.07
CA ILE A 247 2.93 -12.41 -15.54
C ILE A 247 2.47 -11.48 -16.66
N THR A 248 1.44 -10.70 -16.38
CA THR A 248 0.85 -9.78 -17.35
C THR A 248 0.75 -8.40 -16.71
N PRO A 249 1.74 -7.53 -16.92
CA PRO A 249 1.70 -6.17 -16.37
C PRO A 249 0.45 -5.43 -16.86
N ASN A 250 -0.31 -4.87 -15.93
CA ASN A 250 -1.55 -4.16 -16.21
C ASN A 250 -1.61 -2.76 -15.61
N LEU A 251 -0.66 -2.40 -14.74
CA LEU A 251 -0.66 -1.12 -14.03
C LEU A 251 0.75 -0.49 -14.04
N MET A 252 0.84 0.76 -14.52
CA MET A 252 2.01 1.62 -14.33
C MET A 252 1.77 2.53 -13.15
N VAL A 253 2.74 2.62 -12.23
CA VAL A 253 2.69 3.51 -11.07
C VAL A 253 3.85 4.49 -11.15
N VAL A 254 3.55 5.77 -11.05
CA VAL A 254 4.53 6.86 -11.16
C VAL A 254 4.29 7.94 -10.12
N GLY A 255 5.34 8.71 -9.80
CA GLY A 255 5.21 9.98 -9.08
C GLY A 255 4.76 11.12 -10.00
N PRO A 256 4.41 12.30 -9.43
CA PRO A 256 4.08 13.50 -10.18
C PRO A 256 5.13 13.91 -11.22
N SER A 257 6.41 13.71 -10.94
CA SER A 257 7.53 14.04 -11.85
C SER A 257 7.50 13.27 -13.17
N ASN A 258 6.95 12.04 -13.18
CA ASN A 258 6.84 11.22 -14.40
C ASN A 258 5.42 11.26 -15.01
N ARG A 259 4.50 12.08 -14.48
CA ARG A 259 3.10 12.13 -14.96
C ARG A 259 3.00 12.39 -16.45
N ASP A 260 3.59 13.49 -16.92
CA ASP A 260 3.45 13.95 -18.32
C ASP A 260 4.07 12.94 -19.31
N ALA A 261 5.20 12.34 -18.94
CA ALA A 261 5.83 11.28 -19.73
C ALA A 261 4.94 10.03 -19.80
N ALA A 262 4.35 9.61 -18.67
CA ALA A 262 3.46 8.46 -18.60
C ALA A 262 2.14 8.70 -19.37
N GLU A 263 1.54 9.89 -19.25
CA GLU A 263 0.33 10.26 -19.98
C GLU A 263 0.59 10.30 -21.48
N THR A 264 1.73 10.88 -21.91
CA THR A 264 2.13 10.87 -23.32
C THR A 264 2.32 9.45 -23.83
N LEU A 265 3.01 8.60 -23.07
CA LEU A 265 3.29 7.21 -23.44
C LEU A 265 2.04 6.35 -23.55
N LEU A 266 1.07 6.51 -22.62
CA LEU A 266 -0.07 5.60 -22.50
C LEU A 266 -1.39 6.20 -23.03
N HIS A 267 -1.53 7.52 -23.09
CA HIS A 267 -2.81 8.16 -23.44
C HIS A 267 -2.78 8.94 -24.76
N SER A 268 -1.62 9.22 -25.34
CA SER A 268 -1.53 9.81 -26.67
C SER A 268 -1.74 8.75 -27.75
N ARG A 269 -2.61 9.03 -28.74
CA ARG A 269 -2.85 8.11 -29.88
C ARG A 269 -1.70 8.12 -30.87
N GLU A 270 -1.01 9.26 -30.97
CA GLU A 270 0.12 9.47 -31.86
C GLU A 270 1.28 10.08 -31.08
N ILE A 271 2.49 9.66 -31.38
CA ILE A 271 3.73 10.20 -30.86
C ILE A 271 4.63 10.49 -32.05
N SER A 272 5.11 11.74 -32.18
CA SER A 272 6.01 12.19 -33.28
C SER A 272 5.48 11.85 -34.68
N GLY A 273 4.16 11.98 -34.90
CA GLY A 273 3.51 11.73 -36.19
C GLY A 273 3.32 10.24 -36.54
N SER A 274 3.57 9.33 -35.60
CA SER A 274 3.38 7.89 -35.79
C SER A 274 2.35 7.36 -34.78
N THR A 275 1.60 6.32 -35.17
CA THR A 275 0.63 5.66 -34.27
C THR A 275 1.32 5.09 -33.03
N ASN A 276 0.83 5.45 -31.86
CA ASN A 276 1.35 4.95 -30.60
C ASN A 276 0.87 3.52 -30.32
N VAL A 277 1.75 2.56 -30.41
CA VAL A 277 1.47 1.13 -30.14
C VAL A 277 1.26 0.83 -28.64
N LEU A 278 1.59 1.75 -27.74
CA LEU A 278 1.41 1.62 -26.31
C LEU A 278 0.14 2.34 -25.79
N TYR A 279 -0.66 2.90 -26.70
CA TYR A 279 -1.91 3.54 -26.32
C TYR A 279 -2.80 2.59 -25.51
N LYS A 280 -3.07 2.93 -24.26
CA LYS A 280 -3.84 2.12 -23.28
C LYS A 280 -3.28 0.69 -23.07
N ALA A 281 -1.99 0.50 -23.22
CA ALA A 281 -1.35 -0.80 -23.02
C ALA A 281 -1.46 -1.29 -21.55
N VAL A 282 -1.44 -0.36 -20.59
CA VAL A 282 -1.66 -0.58 -19.15
C VAL A 282 -2.41 0.61 -18.56
N GLU A 283 -2.98 0.43 -17.38
CA GLU A 283 -3.56 1.54 -16.62
C GLU A 283 -2.46 2.39 -15.99
N LEU A 284 -2.73 3.68 -15.79
CA LEU A 284 -1.83 4.63 -15.15
C LEU A 284 -2.34 5.03 -13.77
N LEU A 285 -1.49 4.88 -12.77
CA LEU A 285 -1.71 5.37 -11.42
C LEU A 285 -0.62 6.38 -11.04
N VAL A 286 -1.02 7.63 -10.85
CA VAL A 286 -0.11 8.69 -10.39
C VAL A 286 -0.32 8.90 -8.90
N VAL A 287 0.74 8.76 -8.11
CA VAL A 287 0.68 8.89 -6.65
C VAL A 287 1.74 9.84 -6.12
N PRO A 288 1.39 10.74 -5.18
CA PRO A 288 2.29 11.80 -4.70
C PRO A 288 3.45 11.28 -3.83
N TYR A 289 3.36 10.05 -3.33
CA TYR A 289 4.36 9.48 -2.39
C TYR A 289 5.65 8.98 -3.06
N LEU A 290 5.76 9.02 -4.39
CA LEU A 290 6.88 8.43 -5.13
C LEU A 290 7.96 9.42 -5.58
N ASP A 291 7.71 10.72 -5.43
CA ASP A 291 8.70 11.77 -5.69
C ASP A 291 9.60 12.05 -4.48
#